data_4694a7c53fd4fb615d97541eceefa551
#
_entry.id   4694a7c53fd4fb615d97541eceefa551
#
_cell.length_a   1.000
_cell.length_b   1.000
_cell.length_c   1.000
_cell.angle_alpha   90.00
_cell.angle_beta   90.00
_cell.angle_gamma   90.00
#
_symmetry.space_group_name_H-M   'P 1'
#
loop_
_entity.id
_entity.type
_entity.pdbx_description
1 polymer ?
#
loop_
_entity_poly.entity_id
_entity_poly.type
_entity_poly.pdbx_seq_one_letter_code
_entity_poly.pdbx_strand_id
1 'polypeptide(L)'
;MKRLILLSALLMFSLSYGQTPITDSNIAQAVEICLSTHPVTGMCSDSEYGAMPDWDVSSVTNMGNLFLNRNDFNADISAWDVSSVTDMSKMFRHNYAFNQPLGDWDVSSVTDMNRMFGNAGAFNQ
;
A
#
# COMPACT_ATOMS: atom_id res chain seq x y z
N MET A 1 -39.04 11.32 -6.88
CA MET A 1 -38.06 11.74 -7.89
C MET A 1 -36.96 12.61 -7.32
N LYS A 2 -37.28 13.68 -6.61
CA LYS A 2 -36.27 14.53 -5.96
C LYS A 2 -35.37 13.78 -4.97
N ARG A 3 -35.91 12.79 -4.26
CA ARG A 3 -35.13 11.95 -3.35
C ARG A 3 -34.08 11.11 -4.06
N LEU A 4 -34.41 10.57 -5.23
CA LEU A 4 -33.47 9.75 -5.98
C LEU A 4 -32.29 10.56 -6.48
N ILE A 5 -32.54 11.79 -6.93
CA ILE A 5 -31.51 12.70 -7.43
C ILE A 5 -30.56 13.10 -6.30
N LEU A 6 -31.12 13.40 -5.12
CA LEU A 6 -30.32 13.74 -3.93
C LEU A 6 -29.48 12.56 -3.47
N LEU A 7 -30.04 11.35 -3.51
CA LEU A 7 -29.30 10.14 -3.14
C LEU A 7 -28.15 9.87 -4.09
N SER A 8 -28.38 10.02 -5.39
CA SER A 8 -27.33 9.89 -6.41
C SER A 8 -26.22 10.92 -6.22
N ALA A 9 -26.57 12.16 -5.98
CA ALA A 9 -25.59 13.23 -5.73
C ALA A 9 -24.78 12.94 -4.46
N LEU A 10 -25.44 12.45 -3.41
CA LEU A 10 -24.77 12.09 -2.16
C LEU A 10 -23.79 10.92 -2.36
N LEU A 11 -24.19 9.92 -3.15
CA LEU A 11 -23.38 8.76 -3.46
C LEU A 11 -22.14 9.16 -4.26
N MET A 12 -22.30 10.02 -5.27
CA MET A 12 -21.18 10.53 -6.05
C MET A 12 -20.24 11.38 -5.20
N PHE A 13 -20.79 12.18 -4.31
CA PHE A 13 -20.00 12.96 -3.36
C PHE A 13 -19.17 12.07 -2.44
N SER A 14 -19.76 11.00 -1.92
CA SER A 14 -19.05 10.00 -1.10
C SER A 14 -17.91 9.34 -1.86
N LEU A 15 -18.12 9.01 -3.13
CA LEU A 15 -17.06 8.41 -3.96
C LEU A 15 -15.92 9.39 -4.22
N SER A 16 -16.21 10.71 -4.32
CA SER A 16 -15.19 11.75 -4.52
C SER A 16 -14.30 11.95 -3.31
N TYR A 17 -14.82 11.71 -2.10
CA TYR A 17 -14.10 11.89 -0.84
C TYR A 17 -13.83 10.58 -0.13
N GLY A 18 -14.04 9.45 -0.82
CA GLY A 18 -14.31 8.16 -0.23
C GLY A 18 -13.13 7.42 0.35
N GLN A 19 -11.90 7.91 0.23
CA GLN A 19 -10.76 7.15 0.74
C GLN A 19 -10.29 7.68 2.07
N THR A 20 -10.14 6.77 3.03
CA THR A 20 -9.53 7.08 4.32
C THR A 20 -8.05 7.37 4.11
N PRO A 21 -7.52 8.49 4.60
CA PRO A 21 -6.09 8.80 4.49
C PRO A 21 -5.21 7.74 5.14
N ILE A 22 -4.11 7.40 4.48
CA ILE A 22 -3.13 6.44 4.99
C ILE A 22 -2.10 7.18 5.84
N THR A 23 -1.88 6.69 7.05
CA THR A 23 -0.91 7.24 8.02
C THR A 23 -0.16 6.10 8.70
N ASP A 24 0.84 6.43 9.52
CA ASP A 24 1.54 5.43 10.33
C ASP A 24 0.60 4.62 11.22
N SER A 25 -0.49 5.24 11.68
CA SER A 25 -1.41 4.58 12.61
C SER A 25 -2.31 3.54 11.97
N ASN A 26 -2.53 3.60 10.64
CA ASN A 26 -3.49 2.71 9.97
C ASN A 26 -2.93 1.90 8.81
N ILE A 27 -1.71 2.17 8.34
CA ILE A 27 -1.18 1.49 7.15
C ILE A 27 -1.11 -0.02 7.32
N ALA A 28 -0.70 -0.51 8.47
CA ALA A 28 -0.62 -1.96 8.71
C ALA A 28 -2.01 -2.61 8.62
N GLN A 29 -3.02 -1.98 9.20
CA GLN A 29 -4.41 -2.45 9.11
C GLN A 29 -4.94 -2.35 7.68
N ALA A 30 -4.64 -1.28 6.98
CA ALA A 30 -5.03 -1.10 5.57
C ALA A 30 -4.47 -2.24 4.69
N VAL A 31 -3.20 -2.58 4.88
CA VAL A 31 -2.55 -3.72 4.20
C VAL A 31 -3.27 -5.03 4.54
N GLU A 32 -3.53 -5.29 5.83
CA GLU A 32 -4.21 -6.51 6.26
C GLU A 32 -5.59 -6.65 5.61
N ILE A 33 -6.39 -5.60 5.63
CA ILE A 33 -7.72 -5.60 5.01
C ILE A 33 -7.61 -5.86 3.50
N CYS A 34 -6.73 -5.17 2.83
CA CYS A 34 -6.56 -5.29 1.39
C CYS A 34 -6.11 -6.70 0.98
N LEU A 35 -5.07 -7.22 1.62
CA LEU A 35 -4.48 -8.49 1.25
C LEU A 35 -5.30 -9.69 1.73
N SER A 36 -6.28 -9.50 2.63
CA SER A 36 -7.21 -10.56 3.00
C SER A 36 -8.07 -11.01 1.83
N THR A 37 -8.36 -10.12 0.87
CA THR A 37 -9.17 -10.41 -0.31
C THR A 37 -8.37 -10.41 -1.61
N HIS A 38 -7.30 -9.63 -1.67
CA HIS A 38 -6.46 -9.47 -2.87
C HIS A 38 -4.98 -9.65 -2.52
N PRO A 39 -4.55 -10.88 -2.14
CA PRO A 39 -3.21 -11.10 -1.56
C PRO A 39 -2.06 -10.91 -2.55
N VAL A 40 -2.34 -11.00 -3.85
CA VAL A 40 -1.30 -10.87 -4.90
C VAL A 40 -1.22 -9.44 -5.42
N THR A 41 -2.33 -8.90 -5.91
CA THR A 41 -2.35 -7.66 -6.67
C THR A 41 -2.64 -6.41 -5.84
N GLY A 42 -3.21 -6.57 -4.64
CA GLY A 42 -3.64 -5.44 -3.83
C GLY A 42 -4.77 -4.62 -4.44
N MET A 43 -5.49 -5.15 -5.44
CA MET A 43 -6.56 -4.42 -6.13
C MET A 43 -7.88 -4.42 -5.36
N CYS A 44 -7.83 -4.06 -4.10
CA CYS A 44 -8.92 -4.06 -3.14
C CYS A 44 -9.74 -2.76 -3.21
N SER A 45 -10.29 -2.45 -4.39
CA SER A 45 -10.99 -1.18 -4.63
C SER A 45 -12.23 -0.99 -3.74
N ASP A 46 -12.78 -2.07 -3.18
CA ASP A 46 -13.94 -2.01 -2.29
C ASP A 46 -13.57 -1.67 -0.84
N SER A 47 -12.28 -1.65 -0.50
CA SER A 47 -11.86 -1.25 0.84
C SER A 47 -12.04 0.26 1.04
N GLU A 48 -12.15 0.69 2.30
CA GLU A 48 -12.23 2.12 2.62
C GLU A 48 -10.99 2.90 2.17
N TYR A 49 -9.87 2.20 1.95
CA TYR A 49 -8.61 2.79 1.53
C TYR A 49 -8.43 2.80 0.00
N GLY A 50 -9.32 2.13 -0.75
CA GLY A 50 -9.18 1.95 -2.19
C GLY A 50 -8.12 0.93 -2.58
N ALA A 51 -7.86 0.79 -3.87
CA ALA A 51 -6.84 -0.14 -4.38
C ALA A 51 -5.43 0.28 -3.94
N MET A 52 -4.64 -0.69 -3.48
CA MET A 52 -3.30 -0.44 -2.91
C MET A 52 -2.35 0.33 -3.84
N PRO A 53 -2.30 0.06 -5.17
CA PRO A 53 -1.44 0.84 -6.06
C PRO A 53 -1.72 2.35 -6.07
N ASP A 54 -2.95 2.75 -5.72
CA ASP A 54 -3.39 4.15 -5.75
C ASP A 54 -3.31 4.85 -4.38
N TRP A 55 -2.81 4.16 -3.36
CA TRP A 55 -2.75 4.74 -2.02
C TRP A 55 -1.81 5.95 -1.97
N ASP A 56 -2.26 7.02 -1.30
CA ASP A 56 -1.39 8.12 -0.91
C ASP A 56 -0.71 7.77 0.42
N VAL A 57 0.54 7.36 0.35
CA VAL A 57 1.35 7.00 1.51
C VAL A 57 2.36 8.08 1.87
N SER A 58 2.20 9.29 1.31
CA SER A 58 3.18 10.38 1.46
C SER A 58 3.39 10.84 2.91
N SER A 59 2.42 10.58 3.80
CA SER A 59 2.52 10.89 5.23
C SER A 59 3.12 9.75 6.07
N VAL A 60 3.39 8.60 5.46
CA VAL A 60 3.91 7.43 6.18
C VAL A 60 5.42 7.56 6.39
N THR A 61 5.86 7.35 7.61
CA THR A 61 7.29 7.40 7.97
C THR A 61 7.86 6.03 8.31
N ASN A 62 7.03 5.04 8.66
CA ASN A 62 7.47 3.71 9.05
C ASN A 62 6.75 2.65 8.21
N MET A 63 7.53 1.93 7.40
CA MET A 63 7.08 0.78 6.61
C MET A 63 7.79 -0.51 7.02
N GLY A 64 8.40 -0.52 8.19
CA GLY A 64 9.03 -1.73 8.72
C GLY A 64 8.05 -2.88 8.85
N ASN A 65 8.42 -4.05 8.38
CA ASN A 65 7.61 -5.28 8.40
C ASN A 65 6.29 -5.21 7.61
N LEU A 66 6.07 -4.19 6.77
CA LEU A 66 4.76 -3.92 6.19
C LEU A 66 4.21 -5.10 5.38
N PHE A 67 5.04 -5.76 4.61
CA PHE A 67 4.66 -6.94 3.82
C PHE A 67 5.40 -8.21 4.26
N LEU A 68 5.88 -8.24 5.50
CA LEU A 68 6.60 -9.39 6.05
C LEU A 68 5.77 -10.67 5.92
N ASN A 69 6.36 -11.74 5.39
CA ASN A 69 5.74 -13.06 5.21
C ASN A 69 4.52 -13.07 4.25
N ARG A 70 4.38 -12.07 3.41
CA ARG A 70 3.34 -12.06 2.35
C ARG A 70 3.88 -12.78 1.12
N ASN A 71 3.85 -14.10 1.13
CA ASN A 71 4.56 -14.97 0.18
C ASN A 71 4.15 -14.75 -1.27
N ASP A 72 2.89 -14.43 -1.52
CA ASP A 72 2.31 -14.27 -2.86
C ASP A 72 2.20 -12.81 -3.30
N PHE A 73 2.57 -11.86 -2.45
CA PHE A 73 2.42 -10.42 -2.70
C PHE A 73 3.27 -9.99 -3.88
N ASN A 74 2.63 -9.36 -4.86
CA ASN A 74 3.29 -8.77 -6.01
C ASN A 74 2.51 -7.58 -6.55
N ALA A 75 2.00 -6.73 -5.66
CA ALA A 75 1.26 -5.52 -6.05
C ALA A 75 2.18 -4.45 -6.63
N ASP A 76 1.69 -3.73 -7.63
CA ASP A 76 2.43 -2.61 -8.21
C ASP A 76 2.31 -1.39 -7.30
N ILE A 77 3.33 -1.18 -6.47
CA ILE A 77 3.44 -0.03 -5.57
C ILE A 77 4.53 0.95 -6.03
N SER A 78 4.90 0.88 -7.29
CA SER A 78 5.96 1.73 -7.87
C SER A 78 5.62 3.22 -7.82
N ALA A 79 4.33 3.58 -7.83
CA ALA A 79 3.87 4.96 -7.77
C ALA A 79 3.78 5.54 -6.35
N TRP A 80 4.03 4.74 -5.33
CA TRP A 80 4.00 5.24 -3.95
C TRP A 80 5.06 6.32 -3.70
N ASP A 81 4.65 7.42 -3.08
CA ASP A 81 5.59 8.43 -2.58
C ASP A 81 6.10 8.00 -1.20
N VAL A 82 7.29 7.44 -1.18
CA VAL A 82 7.94 6.95 0.05
C VAL A 82 8.98 7.93 0.60
N SER A 83 8.97 9.18 0.13
CA SER A 83 10.01 10.16 0.45
C SER A 83 10.08 10.53 1.93
N SER A 84 9.00 10.31 2.69
CA SER A 84 8.98 10.55 4.15
C SER A 84 9.36 9.31 4.97
N VAL A 85 9.55 8.16 4.36
CA VAL A 85 9.80 6.90 5.07
C VAL A 85 11.23 6.87 5.61
N THR A 86 11.36 6.54 6.88
CA THR A 86 12.65 6.41 7.57
C THR A 86 13.01 4.96 7.89
N ASP A 87 12.03 4.07 8.02
CA ASP A 87 12.23 2.65 8.35
C ASP A 87 11.55 1.77 7.30
N MET A 88 12.36 0.96 6.60
CA MET A 88 11.92 -0.09 5.66
C MET A 88 12.47 -1.45 6.05
N SER A 89 12.84 -1.62 7.32
CA SER A 89 13.42 -2.89 7.80
C SER A 89 12.44 -4.05 7.59
N LYS A 90 12.90 -5.14 7.00
CA LYS A 90 12.15 -6.37 6.74
C LYS A 90 10.87 -6.16 5.91
N MET A 91 10.73 -5.04 5.20
CA MET A 91 9.48 -4.69 4.49
C MET A 91 9.01 -5.79 3.55
N PHE A 92 9.91 -6.39 2.79
CA PHE A 92 9.60 -7.47 1.83
C PHE A 92 10.23 -8.80 2.22
N ARG A 93 10.56 -8.99 3.50
CA ARG A 93 11.19 -10.24 3.93
C ARG A 93 10.24 -11.41 3.77
N HIS A 94 10.70 -12.50 3.16
CA HIS A 94 9.91 -13.69 2.81
C HIS A 94 8.78 -13.40 1.81
N ASN A 95 8.94 -12.39 0.97
CA ASN A 95 8.07 -12.15 -0.18
C ASN A 95 8.64 -12.90 -1.39
N TYR A 96 8.25 -14.14 -1.56
CA TYR A 96 8.85 -14.99 -2.59
C TYR A 96 8.44 -14.61 -4.01
N ALA A 97 7.31 -13.93 -4.19
CA ALA A 97 6.77 -13.55 -5.49
C ALA A 97 7.03 -12.10 -5.89
N PHE A 98 7.42 -11.23 -4.94
CA PHE A 98 7.52 -9.79 -5.20
C PHE A 98 8.64 -9.46 -6.17
N ASN A 99 8.29 -8.81 -7.29
CA ASN A 99 9.25 -8.36 -8.29
C ASN A 99 8.73 -7.14 -9.06
N GLN A 100 8.27 -6.12 -8.35
CA GLN A 100 7.82 -4.88 -8.97
C GLN A 100 8.95 -3.84 -9.01
N PRO A 101 8.99 -2.95 -10.04
CA PRO A 101 10.02 -1.93 -10.14
C PRO A 101 9.89 -0.90 -9.02
N LEU A 102 10.98 -0.61 -8.33
CA LEU A 102 11.05 0.37 -7.26
C LEU A 102 12.08 1.48 -7.57
N GLY A 103 12.56 1.54 -8.80
CA GLY A 103 13.64 2.44 -9.19
C GLY A 103 13.33 3.93 -9.03
N ASP A 104 12.06 4.31 -9.06
CA ASP A 104 11.63 5.70 -8.91
C ASP A 104 11.37 6.11 -7.45
N TRP A 105 11.50 5.19 -6.51
CA TRP A 105 11.34 5.51 -5.10
C TRP A 105 12.44 6.43 -4.61
N ASP A 106 12.07 7.54 -3.98
CA ASP A 106 13.00 8.39 -3.24
C ASP A 106 13.17 7.84 -1.83
N VAL A 107 14.27 7.12 -1.60
CA VAL A 107 14.59 6.50 -0.31
C VAL A 107 15.64 7.30 0.47
N SER A 108 15.82 8.57 0.13
CA SER A 108 16.85 9.41 0.74
C SER A 108 16.67 9.65 2.23
N SER A 109 15.44 9.51 2.75
CA SER A 109 15.16 9.64 4.19
C SER A 109 15.29 8.33 4.96
N VAL A 110 15.46 7.19 4.28
CA VAL A 110 15.49 5.87 4.93
C VAL A 110 16.80 5.67 5.67
N THR A 111 16.71 5.36 6.96
CA THR A 111 17.86 5.09 7.82
C THR A 111 18.01 3.62 8.21
N ASP A 112 16.97 2.81 8.05
CA ASP A 112 17.01 1.37 8.34
C ASP A 112 16.38 0.57 7.20
N MET A 113 17.21 -0.22 6.50
CA MET A 113 16.79 -1.19 5.46
C MET A 113 17.18 -2.62 5.82
N ASN A 114 17.41 -2.90 7.10
CA ASN A 114 17.90 -4.20 7.55
C ASN A 114 16.96 -5.31 7.07
N ARG A 115 17.51 -6.26 6.31
CA ARG A 115 16.80 -7.44 5.78
C ARG A 115 15.54 -7.10 4.95
N MET A 116 15.50 -5.91 4.33
CA MET A 116 14.33 -5.44 3.56
C MET A 116 13.89 -6.48 2.52
N PHE A 117 14.82 -7.11 1.82
CA PHE A 117 14.55 -8.15 0.81
C PHE A 117 15.04 -9.54 1.24
N GLY A 118 15.13 -9.80 2.53
CA GLY A 118 15.56 -11.09 3.06
C GLY A 118 14.66 -12.22 2.54
N ASN A 119 15.23 -13.20 1.81
CA ASN A 119 14.48 -14.30 1.20
C ASN A 119 13.40 -13.86 0.19
N ALA A 120 13.54 -12.68 -0.43
CA ALA A 120 12.67 -12.24 -1.53
C ALA A 120 13.20 -12.77 -2.85
N GLY A 121 13.04 -14.07 -3.10
CA GLY A 121 13.76 -14.79 -4.15
C GLY A 121 13.46 -14.36 -5.58
N ALA A 122 12.27 -13.81 -5.85
CA ALA A 122 11.89 -13.33 -7.19
C ALA A 122 12.38 -11.91 -7.47
N PHE A 123 12.76 -11.13 -6.45
CA PHE A 123 13.11 -9.74 -6.63
C PHE A 123 14.42 -9.60 -7.41
N ASN A 124 14.34 -8.92 -8.55
CA ASN A 124 15.47 -8.74 -9.47
C ASN A 124 15.43 -7.35 -10.13
N GLN A 125 15.25 -6.30 -9.35
CA GLN A 125 15.18 -4.91 -9.83
C GLN A 125 16.42 -4.10 -9.45
#